data_1b4148672cc7471dd963a5084ad1a059
#
_entry.id   1b4148672cc7471dd963a5084ad1a059
#
_cell.length_a   1.000
_cell.length_b   1.000
_cell.length_c   1.000
_cell.angle_alpha   90.00
_cell.angle_beta   90.00
_cell.angle_gamma   90.00
#
_symmetry.space_group_name_H-M   'P 1'
#
loop_
_entity.id
_entity.type
_entity.pdbx_description
1 polymer ?
#
loop_
_entity_poly.entity_id
_entity_poly.type
_entity_poly.pdbx_seq_one_letter_code
_entity_poly.pdbx_strand_id
1 'polypeptide(L)'
;MTIHVTRWVLGLSTGMFLFGSTTAAAQAANSVSGEAFGVSANVGVVTVPRTPDVVLPSGGGLVENEVLGVSIPGTVVSHTLRVTTSGAIGASTASAQSSATVEAVDVAGGLVTATLVVAMASSTGNGTTATSNAEGSTLVGLTVNGVPLGDVSPPPNTRIDIPGVGTVFLNEQVRGGDGVHTTALTVNMIHVVLTGVAAGDIIVASAHSDVNFTLAPTPTPAPVTGFMTGGGRLGTGRTIATFGLNARPSFDGHLQYIDHAQGLDVHSTGLTDYASLGGTCVIFSGTARVNNTDGYHFTVRQACDNAEPGVGHDTFEISIRELSYSSQDLGTALTGGNLQLH
;
A
#
# COMPACT_ATOMS: atom_id res chain seq x y z
N MET A 1 86.60 -1.75 -25.15
CA MET A 1 86.04 -2.56 -24.06
C MET A 1 84.68 -1.95 -23.66
N THR A 2 83.64 -2.43 -24.30
CA THR A 2 82.28 -1.82 -24.20
C THR A 2 81.40 -2.75 -23.39
N ILE A 3 80.92 -2.28 -22.26
CA ILE A 3 80.08 -3.05 -21.33
C ILE A 3 78.63 -2.76 -21.68
N HIS A 4 77.88 -3.78 -22.09
CA HIS A 4 76.45 -3.72 -22.30
C HIS A 4 75.73 -4.07 -20.98
N VAL A 5 74.89 -3.11 -20.48
CA VAL A 5 74.02 -3.31 -19.32
C VAL A 5 72.59 -3.54 -19.88
N THR A 6 72.08 -4.78 -19.72
CA THR A 6 70.73 -5.17 -20.05
C THR A 6 69.79 -4.84 -18.91
N ARG A 7 68.87 -3.87 -19.12
CA ARG A 7 67.77 -3.53 -18.18
C ARG A 7 66.59 -4.45 -18.42
N TRP A 8 66.20 -5.23 -17.36
CA TRP A 8 64.94 -5.92 -17.35
C TRP A 8 63.82 -4.95 -16.87
N VAL A 9 62.77 -4.75 -17.71
CA VAL A 9 61.57 -4.03 -17.35
C VAL A 9 60.55 -5.03 -16.85
N LEU A 10 60.26 -5.02 -15.56
CA LEU A 10 59.11 -5.76 -14.99
C LEU A 10 57.84 -4.96 -15.31
N GLY A 11 56.99 -5.54 -16.17
CA GLY A 11 55.66 -5.02 -16.42
C GLY A 11 54.70 -5.38 -15.26
N LEU A 12 54.31 -4.40 -14.46
CA LEU A 12 53.21 -4.52 -13.51
C LEU A 12 51.90 -4.37 -14.30
N SER A 13 51.17 -5.46 -14.50
CA SER A 13 49.78 -5.38 -15.03
C SER A 13 48.84 -5.05 -13.88
N THR A 14 48.42 -3.80 -13.80
CA THR A 14 47.35 -3.35 -12.88
C THR A 14 46.01 -3.81 -13.42
N GLY A 15 45.47 -4.91 -12.89
CA GLY A 15 44.11 -5.35 -13.15
C GLY A 15 43.14 -4.35 -12.50
N MET A 16 42.48 -3.54 -13.31
CA MET A 16 41.42 -2.63 -12.89
C MET A 16 40.12 -3.43 -12.72
N PHE A 17 39.81 -3.79 -11.47
CA PHE A 17 38.51 -4.34 -11.14
C PHE A 17 37.47 -3.22 -11.17
N LEU A 18 36.66 -3.18 -12.24
CA LEU A 18 35.45 -2.35 -12.29
C LEU A 18 34.41 -3.00 -11.35
N PHE A 19 34.29 -2.48 -10.14
CA PHE A 19 33.11 -2.70 -9.31
C PHE A 19 31.94 -1.93 -9.97
N GLY A 20 31.09 -2.64 -10.71
CA GLY A 20 29.81 -2.14 -11.14
C GLY A 20 28.95 -1.89 -9.91
N SER A 21 28.88 -0.65 -9.42
CA SER A 21 27.87 -0.23 -8.46
C SER A 21 26.52 -0.25 -9.17
N THR A 22 25.74 -1.32 -8.97
CA THR A 22 24.32 -1.28 -9.27
C THR A 22 23.68 -0.29 -8.31
N THR A 23 23.43 0.93 -8.78
CA THR A 23 22.55 1.86 -8.07
C THR A 23 21.15 1.23 -8.08
N ALA A 24 20.76 0.64 -6.97
CA ALA A 24 19.37 0.32 -6.74
C ALA A 24 18.61 1.66 -6.87
N ALA A 25 17.72 1.76 -7.85
CA ALA A 25 16.81 2.89 -7.93
C ALA A 25 16.05 2.96 -6.60
N ALA A 26 16.16 4.09 -5.91
CA ALA A 26 15.40 4.30 -4.68
C ALA A 26 13.91 4.19 -5.07
N GLN A 27 13.21 3.21 -4.52
CA GLN A 27 11.78 3.05 -4.71
C GLN A 27 11.11 4.29 -4.09
N ALA A 28 10.23 4.95 -4.86
CA ALA A 28 9.47 6.08 -4.34
C ALA A 28 8.69 5.64 -3.08
N ALA A 29 8.77 6.45 -2.04
CA ALA A 29 8.05 6.14 -0.80
C ALA A 29 6.54 6.13 -1.07
N ASN A 30 5.83 5.21 -0.43
CA ASN A 30 4.37 5.19 -0.45
C ASN A 30 3.83 6.53 0.06
N SER A 31 2.84 7.07 -0.63
CA SER A 31 2.25 8.36 -0.29
C SER A 31 0.77 8.39 -0.63
N VAL A 32 0.06 9.22 0.09
CA VAL A 32 -1.30 9.64 -0.21
C VAL A 32 -1.34 11.15 -0.34
N SER A 33 -2.22 11.66 -1.16
CA SER A 33 -2.45 13.09 -1.30
C SER A 33 -3.93 13.38 -1.47
N GLY A 34 -4.36 14.54 -1.02
CA GLY A 34 -5.73 15.01 -1.15
C GLY A 34 -5.78 16.51 -1.04
N GLU A 35 -6.66 17.10 -1.83
CA GLU A 35 -6.98 18.53 -1.76
C GLU A 35 -8.47 18.70 -1.89
N ALA A 36 -9.03 19.71 -1.23
CA ALA A 36 -10.39 20.14 -1.48
C ALA A 36 -10.52 21.66 -1.30
N PHE A 37 -11.31 22.29 -2.14
CA PHE A 37 -11.67 23.68 -1.94
C PHE A 37 -13.13 23.95 -2.32
N GLY A 38 -13.74 24.94 -1.65
CA GLY A 38 -15.12 25.30 -1.88
C GLY A 38 -15.33 26.08 -3.17
N VAL A 39 -14.69 27.23 -3.31
CA VAL A 39 -14.76 28.08 -4.51
C VAL A 39 -13.39 28.61 -4.89
N SER A 40 -13.21 28.85 -6.19
CA SER A 40 -12.08 29.60 -6.74
C SER A 40 -12.56 30.33 -8.00
N ALA A 41 -12.10 31.56 -8.21
CA ALA A 41 -12.41 32.28 -9.43
C ALA A 41 -11.25 33.17 -9.88
N ASN A 42 -11.11 33.28 -11.20
CA ASN A 42 -10.22 34.24 -11.84
C ASN A 42 -10.92 34.77 -13.07
N VAL A 43 -11.65 35.89 -12.94
CA VAL A 43 -12.55 36.47 -13.96
C VAL A 43 -12.22 37.92 -14.15
N GLY A 44 -11.71 38.28 -15.31
CA GLY A 44 -11.28 39.64 -15.61
C GLY A 44 -10.25 40.17 -14.61
N VAL A 45 -10.66 41.12 -13.76
CA VAL A 45 -9.82 41.68 -12.68
C VAL A 45 -10.11 41.09 -11.30
N VAL A 46 -11.11 40.22 -11.20
CA VAL A 46 -11.54 39.58 -9.95
C VAL A 46 -10.82 38.26 -9.76
N THR A 47 -10.08 38.14 -8.63
CA THR A 47 -9.47 36.90 -8.22
C THR A 47 -10.00 36.48 -6.85
N VAL A 48 -10.54 35.27 -6.77
CA VAL A 48 -10.92 34.58 -5.53
C VAL A 48 -9.99 33.41 -5.36
N PRO A 49 -9.11 33.41 -4.36
CA PRO A 49 -8.28 32.25 -4.08
C PRO A 49 -9.16 31.07 -3.67
N ARG A 50 -8.63 29.86 -3.71
CA ARG A 50 -9.32 28.67 -3.18
C ARG A 50 -9.80 28.93 -1.76
N THR A 51 -11.11 28.82 -1.52
CA THR A 51 -11.73 29.23 -0.24
C THR A 51 -12.97 28.38 0.08
N PRO A 52 -13.08 27.75 1.26
CA PRO A 52 -11.91 27.34 2.05
C PRO A 52 -11.08 26.32 1.27
N ASP A 53 -9.85 26.05 1.66
CA ASP A 53 -9.07 24.97 1.09
C ASP A 53 -8.38 24.11 2.18
N VAL A 54 -8.09 22.86 1.83
CA VAL A 54 -7.35 21.91 2.66
C VAL A 54 -6.42 21.08 1.77
N VAL A 55 -5.27 20.72 2.33
CA VAL A 55 -4.27 19.83 1.70
C VAL A 55 -3.89 18.74 2.67
N LEU A 56 -3.97 17.49 2.23
CA LEU A 56 -3.60 16.32 3.02
C LEU A 56 -2.07 16.17 3.06
N PRO A 57 -1.46 16.00 4.24
CA PRO A 57 -0.05 15.60 4.34
C PRO A 57 0.22 14.25 3.66
N SER A 58 1.39 14.08 3.07
CA SER A 58 1.77 12.87 2.30
C SER A 58 1.77 11.58 3.11
N GLY A 59 1.83 11.67 4.44
CA GLY A 59 1.67 10.54 5.36
C GLY A 59 0.22 10.20 5.71
N GLY A 60 -0.75 10.98 5.22
CA GLY A 60 -2.16 10.85 5.57
C GLY A 60 -2.57 11.68 6.78
N GLY A 61 -3.76 11.39 7.30
CA GLY A 61 -4.40 12.11 8.40
C GLY A 61 -5.80 12.59 8.03
N LEU A 62 -6.29 13.63 8.72
CA LEU A 62 -7.54 14.31 8.46
C LEU A 62 -7.30 15.81 8.54
N VAL A 63 -7.78 16.56 7.54
CA VAL A 63 -7.76 18.03 7.51
C VAL A 63 -9.14 18.52 7.10
N GLU A 64 -9.67 19.48 7.86
CA GLU A 64 -10.99 20.06 7.64
C GLU A 64 -10.92 21.59 7.71
N ASN A 65 -11.77 22.26 6.94
CA ASN A 65 -11.93 23.70 6.99
C ASN A 65 -13.37 24.10 6.60
N GLU A 66 -13.87 25.20 7.16
CA GLU A 66 -15.22 25.70 6.91
C GLU A 66 -15.24 27.22 6.84
N VAL A 67 -16.04 27.76 5.93
CA VAL A 67 -16.35 29.19 5.81
C VAL A 67 -17.86 29.35 5.68
N LEU A 68 -18.44 30.30 6.42
CA LEU A 68 -19.91 30.51 6.47
C LEU A 68 -20.48 31.13 5.20
N GLY A 69 -19.66 31.64 4.29
CA GLY A 69 -20.09 32.13 3.00
C GLY A 69 -19.02 32.90 2.26
N VAL A 70 -19.18 32.97 0.96
CA VAL A 70 -18.41 33.81 0.04
C VAL A 70 -19.39 34.71 -0.68
N SER A 71 -19.11 36.03 -0.79
CA SER A 71 -19.99 36.98 -1.47
C SER A 71 -19.17 37.94 -2.32
N ILE A 72 -19.11 37.64 -3.62
CA ILE A 72 -18.53 38.48 -4.67
C ILE A 72 -19.60 38.62 -5.77
N PRO A 73 -20.49 39.61 -5.64
CA PRO A 73 -21.62 39.76 -6.55
C PRO A 73 -21.20 39.80 -8.02
N GLY A 74 -21.93 39.06 -8.85
CA GLY A 74 -21.65 38.91 -10.29
C GLY A 74 -20.54 37.90 -10.61
N THR A 75 -19.84 37.38 -9.62
CA THR A 75 -18.81 36.31 -9.79
C THR A 75 -19.24 35.05 -9.08
N VAL A 76 -19.26 35.06 -7.74
CA VAL A 76 -19.73 33.91 -6.95
C VAL A 76 -20.28 34.36 -5.60
N VAL A 77 -21.48 33.86 -5.28
CA VAL A 77 -22.11 34.03 -3.97
C VAL A 77 -22.49 32.63 -3.47
N SER A 78 -22.18 32.34 -2.21
CA SER A 78 -22.55 31.05 -1.59
C SER A 78 -22.81 31.25 -0.09
N HIS A 79 -23.52 30.29 0.50
CA HIS A 79 -23.59 30.12 1.95
C HIS A 79 -22.45 29.21 2.39
N THR A 80 -22.68 28.36 3.39
CA THR A 80 -21.65 27.50 4.01
C THR A 80 -20.85 26.70 3.00
N LEU A 81 -19.52 26.77 3.13
CA LEU A 81 -18.59 25.96 2.38
C LEU A 81 -17.80 25.13 3.37
N ARG A 82 -17.86 23.80 3.21
CA ARG A 82 -17.10 22.84 4.04
C ARG A 82 -16.24 21.96 3.17
N VAL A 83 -14.98 21.80 3.56
CA VAL A 83 -14.01 20.98 2.83
C VAL A 83 -13.29 20.04 3.80
N THR A 84 -13.08 18.80 3.35
CA THR A 84 -12.43 17.76 4.15
C THR A 84 -11.53 16.95 3.26
N THR A 85 -10.36 16.58 3.75
CA THR A 85 -9.49 15.57 3.12
C THR A 85 -8.95 14.63 4.17
N SER A 86 -8.91 13.34 3.86
CA SER A 86 -8.39 12.30 4.74
C SER A 86 -7.65 11.24 3.94
N GLY A 87 -6.72 10.55 4.60
CA GLY A 87 -5.99 9.45 3.97
C GLY A 87 -5.15 8.67 4.96
N ALA A 88 -4.76 7.48 4.57
CA ALA A 88 -3.92 6.60 5.38
C ALA A 88 -3.09 5.67 4.50
N ILE A 89 -1.90 5.32 5.00
CA ILE A 89 -1.01 4.32 4.42
C ILE A 89 -0.90 3.18 5.42
N GLY A 90 -1.40 2.01 5.04
CA GLY A 90 -1.27 0.77 5.80
C GLY A 90 -0.17 -0.14 5.26
N ALA A 91 -0.03 -1.33 5.85
CA ALA A 91 0.96 -2.33 5.42
C ALA A 91 0.65 -2.93 4.02
N SER A 92 -0.62 -3.04 3.67
CA SER A 92 -1.08 -3.70 2.43
C SER A 92 -1.94 -2.81 1.53
N THR A 93 -2.34 -1.63 1.99
CA THR A 93 -3.22 -0.73 1.25
C THR A 93 -2.94 0.72 1.62
N ALA A 94 -3.22 1.62 0.68
CA ALA A 94 -3.30 3.04 0.95
C ALA A 94 -4.61 3.60 0.40
N SER A 95 -5.12 4.66 1.03
CA SER A 95 -6.35 5.34 0.59
C SER A 95 -6.31 6.82 0.87
N ALA A 96 -6.92 7.60 -0.01
CA ALA A 96 -7.17 9.02 0.16
C ALA A 96 -8.60 9.35 -0.27
N GLN A 97 -9.24 10.27 0.43
CA GLN A 97 -10.56 10.78 0.11
C GLN A 97 -10.63 12.28 0.38
N SER A 98 -11.21 13.01 -0.53
CA SER A 98 -11.47 14.44 -0.37
C SER A 98 -12.91 14.76 -0.71
N SER A 99 -13.47 15.77 -0.05
CA SER A 99 -14.81 16.27 -0.33
C SER A 99 -14.89 17.78 -0.17
N ALA A 100 -15.70 18.41 -1.02
CA ALA A 100 -16.08 19.80 -0.91
C ALA A 100 -17.61 19.92 -1.02
N THR A 101 -18.22 20.61 -0.06
CA THR A 101 -19.65 20.88 -0.01
C THR A 101 -19.87 22.39 -0.01
N VAL A 102 -20.72 22.88 -0.91
CA VAL A 102 -21.08 24.30 -1.04
C VAL A 102 -22.59 24.44 -1.08
N GLU A 103 -23.14 25.25 -0.16
CA GLU A 103 -24.57 25.50 -0.04
C GLU A 103 -24.97 26.79 -0.72
N ALA A 104 -26.18 26.80 -1.34
CA ALA A 104 -26.85 27.94 -1.91
C ALA A 104 -25.96 28.81 -2.80
N VAL A 105 -25.44 28.22 -3.87
CA VAL A 105 -24.49 28.85 -4.77
C VAL A 105 -25.19 29.62 -5.91
N ASP A 106 -24.66 30.81 -6.23
CA ASP A 106 -24.96 31.62 -7.42
C ASP A 106 -23.61 31.94 -8.10
N VAL A 107 -23.45 31.50 -9.33
CA VAL A 107 -22.25 31.71 -10.15
C VAL A 107 -22.60 32.61 -11.33
N ALA A 108 -21.74 33.61 -11.57
CA ALA A 108 -21.82 34.54 -12.68
C ALA A 108 -23.20 35.24 -12.80
N GLY A 109 -23.76 35.69 -11.64
CA GLY A 109 -25.01 36.43 -11.57
C GLY A 109 -26.23 35.64 -12.03
N GLY A 110 -26.38 34.40 -11.56
CA GLY A 110 -27.48 33.50 -11.87
C GLY A 110 -27.29 32.65 -13.12
N LEU A 111 -26.09 32.68 -13.74
CA LEU A 111 -25.77 31.77 -14.87
C LEU A 111 -25.86 30.31 -14.46
N VAL A 112 -25.33 29.99 -13.28
CA VAL A 112 -25.49 28.68 -12.64
C VAL A 112 -25.90 28.90 -11.19
N THR A 113 -27.00 28.28 -10.77
CA THR A 113 -27.41 28.27 -9.36
C THR A 113 -27.67 26.84 -8.91
N ALA A 114 -27.36 26.54 -7.64
CA ALA A 114 -27.68 25.27 -7.01
C ALA A 114 -27.93 25.43 -5.51
N THR A 115 -28.81 24.61 -4.95
CA THR A 115 -29.06 24.58 -3.50
C THR A 115 -27.92 23.92 -2.76
N LEU A 116 -27.34 22.88 -3.35
CA LEU A 116 -26.20 22.13 -2.78
C LEU A 116 -25.32 21.60 -3.90
N VAL A 117 -24.02 21.74 -3.72
CA VAL A 117 -22.99 21.18 -4.60
C VAL A 117 -22.05 20.33 -3.76
N VAL A 118 -21.90 19.07 -4.11
CA VAL A 118 -20.98 18.14 -3.43
C VAL A 118 -20.02 17.53 -4.45
N ALA A 119 -18.73 17.77 -4.27
CA ALA A 119 -17.66 17.09 -4.97
C ALA A 119 -17.04 16.04 -4.05
N MET A 120 -16.81 14.83 -4.56
CA MET A 120 -16.07 13.79 -3.87
C MET A 120 -15.06 13.13 -4.81
N ALA A 121 -13.86 12.87 -4.29
CA ALA A 121 -12.84 12.10 -4.95
C ALA A 121 -12.27 11.09 -3.97
N SER A 122 -12.24 9.81 -4.33
CA SER A 122 -11.68 8.72 -3.54
C SER A 122 -10.68 7.94 -4.37
N SER A 123 -9.53 7.63 -3.78
CA SER A 123 -8.45 6.85 -4.39
C SER A 123 -7.99 5.75 -3.44
N THR A 124 -7.76 4.55 -3.95
CA THR A 124 -7.26 3.40 -3.19
C THR A 124 -6.23 2.63 -3.99
N GLY A 125 -5.22 2.08 -3.31
CA GLY A 125 -4.19 1.23 -3.90
C GLY A 125 -3.80 0.09 -2.97
N ASN A 126 -3.53 -1.10 -3.53
CA ASN A 126 -3.10 -2.28 -2.77
C ASN A 126 -1.76 -2.86 -3.26
N GLY A 127 -1.04 -2.10 -4.11
CA GLY A 127 0.25 -2.50 -4.68
C GLY A 127 0.17 -3.39 -5.91
N THR A 128 -1.03 -3.81 -6.32
CA THR A 128 -1.30 -4.55 -7.57
C THR A 128 -2.38 -3.90 -8.42
N THR A 129 -3.26 -3.13 -7.79
CA THR A 129 -4.30 -2.33 -8.43
C THR A 129 -4.45 -1.00 -7.70
N ALA A 130 -4.67 0.05 -8.46
CA ALA A 130 -4.98 1.38 -7.94
C ALA A 130 -6.20 1.94 -8.68
N THR A 131 -7.22 2.39 -7.93
CA THR A 131 -8.50 2.84 -8.50
C THR A 131 -8.96 4.13 -7.85
N SER A 132 -9.67 4.95 -8.64
CA SER A 132 -10.31 6.18 -8.14
C SER A 132 -11.75 6.28 -8.63
N ASN A 133 -12.62 6.86 -7.80
CA ASN A 133 -14.01 7.13 -8.14
C ASN A 133 -14.49 8.47 -7.55
N ALA A 134 -15.60 8.97 -8.10
CA ALA A 134 -16.27 10.21 -7.70
C ALA A 134 -17.64 9.94 -7.04
N GLU A 135 -17.81 8.75 -6.45
CA GLU A 135 -19.08 8.37 -5.82
C GLU A 135 -19.45 9.35 -4.69
N GLY A 136 -20.72 9.72 -4.62
CA GLY A 136 -21.22 10.71 -3.68
C GLY A 136 -21.22 12.15 -4.22
N SER A 137 -20.61 12.43 -5.39
CA SER A 137 -20.71 13.73 -6.05
C SER A 137 -22.13 13.97 -6.56
N THR A 138 -22.71 15.14 -6.24
CA THR A 138 -24.10 15.47 -6.61
C THR A 138 -24.35 16.97 -6.67
N LEU A 139 -25.38 17.35 -7.42
CA LEU A 139 -25.92 18.69 -7.52
C LEU A 139 -27.41 18.64 -7.15
N VAL A 140 -27.84 19.52 -6.25
CA VAL A 140 -29.25 19.62 -5.83
C VAL A 140 -29.81 20.98 -6.21
N GLY A 141 -31.01 21.00 -6.79
CA GLY A 141 -31.67 22.21 -7.22
C GLY A 141 -30.91 22.98 -8.29
N LEU A 142 -30.20 22.29 -9.18
CA LEU A 142 -29.39 22.89 -10.22
C LEU A 142 -30.24 23.63 -11.27
N THR A 143 -29.84 24.84 -11.58
CA THR A 143 -30.34 25.61 -12.72
C THR A 143 -29.16 26.13 -13.53
N VAL A 144 -29.18 26.01 -14.85
CA VAL A 144 -28.15 26.52 -15.76
C VAL A 144 -28.81 27.39 -16.83
N ASN A 145 -28.36 28.64 -16.94
CA ASN A 145 -28.88 29.65 -17.88
C ASN A 145 -30.43 29.74 -17.83
N GLY A 146 -30.98 29.76 -16.61
CA GLY A 146 -32.43 29.84 -16.37
C GLY A 146 -33.20 28.53 -16.61
N VAL A 147 -32.53 27.45 -17.05
CA VAL A 147 -33.17 26.13 -17.26
C VAL A 147 -32.97 25.26 -15.99
N PRO A 148 -34.05 24.89 -15.28
CA PRO A 148 -33.96 24.03 -14.12
C PRO A 148 -33.65 22.60 -14.55
N LEU A 149 -32.59 22.04 -14.00
CA LEU A 149 -32.16 20.63 -14.18
C LEU A 149 -32.52 19.78 -12.96
N GLY A 150 -32.78 20.41 -11.79
CA GLY A 150 -33.19 19.75 -10.56
C GLY A 150 -32.06 19.07 -9.84
N ASP A 151 -32.36 17.91 -9.21
CA ASP A 151 -31.39 17.11 -8.47
C ASP A 151 -30.76 16.13 -9.43
N VAL A 152 -29.45 16.26 -9.66
CA VAL A 152 -28.74 15.47 -10.67
C VAL A 152 -27.35 15.02 -10.19
N SER A 153 -26.95 13.85 -10.66
CA SER A 153 -25.55 13.41 -10.67
C SER A 153 -25.13 13.27 -12.14
N PRO A 154 -24.66 14.37 -12.76
CA PRO A 154 -24.38 14.36 -14.19
C PRO A 154 -23.25 13.38 -14.52
N PRO A 155 -23.26 12.77 -15.72
CA PRO A 155 -22.14 11.99 -16.22
C PRO A 155 -20.82 12.79 -16.14
N PRO A 156 -19.67 12.12 -16.00
CA PRO A 156 -18.36 12.79 -16.02
C PRO A 156 -18.21 13.70 -17.25
N ASN A 157 -17.68 14.90 -17.04
CA ASN A 157 -17.37 15.89 -18.08
C ASN A 157 -18.59 16.34 -18.89
N THR A 158 -19.76 16.43 -18.25
CA THR A 158 -20.96 16.98 -18.90
C THR A 158 -20.72 18.44 -19.25
N ARG A 159 -20.80 18.77 -20.54
CA ARG A 159 -20.55 20.10 -21.10
C ARG A 159 -21.82 20.76 -21.57
N ILE A 160 -22.00 22.02 -21.20
CA ILE A 160 -23.12 22.87 -21.64
C ILE A 160 -22.53 24.16 -22.21
N ASP A 161 -22.65 24.37 -23.54
CA ASP A 161 -22.20 25.59 -24.19
C ASP A 161 -23.30 26.64 -24.11
N ILE A 162 -22.96 27.87 -23.69
CA ILE A 162 -23.88 29.01 -23.58
C ILE A 162 -23.40 30.09 -24.56
N PRO A 163 -24.07 30.23 -25.71
CA PRO A 163 -23.64 31.13 -26.77
C PRO A 163 -23.46 32.58 -26.27
N GLY A 164 -22.28 33.14 -26.58
CA GLY A 164 -21.94 34.51 -26.20
C GLY A 164 -21.49 34.70 -24.74
N VAL A 165 -21.54 33.65 -23.91
CA VAL A 165 -21.19 33.70 -22.49
C VAL A 165 -19.99 32.82 -22.19
N GLY A 166 -20.03 31.53 -22.58
CA GLY A 166 -18.97 30.59 -22.29
C GLY A 166 -19.43 29.13 -22.24
N THR A 167 -18.77 28.34 -21.43
CA THR A 167 -19.06 26.90 -21.25
C THR A 167 -19.19 26.57 -19.78
N VAL A 168 -20.14 25.74 -19.42
CA VAL A 168 -20.30 25.14 -18.09
C VAL A 168 -19.95 23.66 -18.18
N PHE A 169 -18.98 23.21 -17.38
CA PHE A 169 -18.71 21.81 -17.17
C PHE A 169 -19.32 21.39 -15.83
N LEU A 170 -20.05 20.28 -15.83
CA LEU A 170 -20.60 19.66 -14.64
C LEU A 170 -19.90 18.32 -14.42
N ASN A 171 -19.51 18.03 -13.17
CA ASN A 171 -18.78 16.81 -12.81
C ASN A 171 -17.55 16.59 -13.71
N GLU A 172 -16.76 17.67 -13.88
CA GLU A 172 -15.50 17.57 -14.62
C GLU A 172 -14.52 16.67 -13.86
N GLN A 173 -14.03 15.64 -14.52
CA GLN A 173 -13.12 14.66 -13.94
C GLN A 173 -11.82 14.61 -14.71
N VAL A 174 -10.71 14.82 -13.99
CA VAL A 174 -9.35 14.63 -14.50
C VAL A 174 -8.72 13.44 -13.78
N ARG A 175 -8.36 12.43 -14.54
CA ARG A 175 -7.79 11.18 -14.03
C ARG A 175 -6.31 11.08 -14.35
N GLY A 176 -5.56 10.46 -13.43
CA GLY A 176 -4.13 10.18 -13.56
C GLY A 176 -3.75 8.84 -12.95
N GLY A 177 -2.45 8.51 -13.08
CA GLY A 177 -1.88 7.28 -12.56
C GLY A 177 -1.80 6.15 -13.58
N ASP A 178 -1.17 5.04 -13.18
CA ASP A 178 -0.96 3.84 -14.01
C ASP A 178 -2.02 2.74 -13.78
N GLY A 179 -2.89 2.92 -12.77
CA GLY A 179 -3.93 1.96 -12.39
C GLY A 179 -3.41 0.73 -11.65
N VAL A 180 -2.11 0.66 -11.36
CA VAL A 180 -1.43 -0.43 -10.67
C VAL A 180 -0.86 0.03 -9.33
N HIS A 181 0.05 0.99 -9.38
CA HIS A 181 0.71 1.55 -8.20
C HIS A 181 0.23 2.95 -7.87
N THR A 182 -0.21 3.67 -8.90
CA THR A 182 -0.65 5.06 -8.78
C THR A 182 -2.04 5.25 -9.34
N THR A 183 -2.82 6.10 -8.69
CA THR A 183 -4.12 6.59 -9.21
C THR A 183 -4.37 7.98 -8.68
N ALA A 184 -4.99 8.82 -9.50
CA ALA A 184 -5.39 10.16 -9.12
C ALA A 184 -6.74 10.52 -9.75
N LEU A 185 -7.53 11.32 -9.04
CA LEU A 185 -8.78 11.87 -9.52
C LEU A 185 -8.99 13.27 -8.98
N THR A 186 -9.25 14.21 -9.87
CA THR A 186 -9.80 15.53 -9.52
C THR A 186 -11.24 15.61 -10.02
N VAL A 187 -12.14 16.08 -9.18
CA VAL A 187 -13.55 16.31 -9.49
C VAL A 187 -13.86 17.79 -9.25
N ASN A 188 -14.24 18.54 -10.29
CA ASN A 188 -14.82 19.87 -10.20
C ASN A 188 -16.32 19.75 -10.50
N MET A 189 -17.16 19.96 -9.50
CA MET A 189 -18.62 19.75 -9.72
C MET A 189 -19.26 20.79 -10.60
N ILE A 190 -18.85 22.05 -10.48
CA ILE A 190 -19.21 23.12 -11.41
C ILE A 190 -17.93 23.83 -11.82
N HIS A 191 -17.65 23.88 -13.11
CA HIS A 191 -16.56 24.66 -13.69
C HIS A 191 -17.12 25.50 -14.82
N VAL A 192 -17.13 26.82 -14.63
CA VAL A 192 -17.61 27.80 -15.59
C VAL A 192 -16.43 28.48 -16.24
N VAL A 193 -16.32 28.36 -17.55
CA VAL A 193 -15.34 29.04 -18.37
C VAL A 193 -16.04 30.18 -19.11
N LEU A 194 -15.80 31.40 -18.68
CA LEU A 194 -16.37 32.60 -19.30
C LEU A 194 -15.50 33.09 -20.47
N THR A 195 -16.14 33.67 -21.47
CA THR A 195 -15.47 34.25 -22.64
C THR A 195 -15.77 35.75 -22.77
N GLY A 196 -15.05 36.46 -23.66
CA GLY A 196 -15.26 37.88 -23.89
C GLY A 196 -14.56 38.80 -22.89
N VAL A 197 -15.21 39.93 -22.53
CA VAL A 197 -14.58 40.98 -21.70
C VAL A 197 -14.34 40.53 -20.26
N ALA A 198 -15.16 39.63 -19.73
CA ALA A 198 -15.04 39.01 -18.42
C ALA A 198 -14.54 37.56 -18.52
N ALA A 199 -13.64 37.31 -19.47
CA ALA A 199 -13.07 35.97 -19.65
C ALA A 199 -12.37 35.46 -18.37
N GLY A 200 -12.50 34.16 -18.10
CA GLY A 200 -11.89 33.52 -16.93
C GLY A 200 -12.63 32.29 -16.46
N ASP A 201 -12.21 31.78 -15.33
CA ASP A 201 -12.69 30.50 -14.77
C ASP A 201 -13.30 30.70 -13.38
N ILE A 202 -14.39 29.99 -13.10
CA ILE A 202 -14.99 29.88 -11.77
C ILE A 202 -15.19 28.40 -11.49
N ILE A 203 -14.61 27.90 -10.40
CA ILE A 203 -14.77 26.51 -9.95
C ILE A 203 -15.51 26.52 -8.61
N VAL A 204 -16.55 25.69 -8.50
CA VAL A 204 -17.31 25.46 -7.27
C VAL A 204 -17.29 23.99 -6.92
N ALA A 205 -16.92 23.70 -5.69
CA ALA A 205 -16.70 22.38 -5.12
C ALA A 205 -15.70 21.55 -5.95
N SER A 206 -14.47 21.58 -5.51
CA SER A 206 -13.38 20.76 -6.07
C SER A 206 -12.83 19.82 -5.03
N ALA A 207 -12.65 18.54 -5.41
CA ALA A 207 -12.04 17.50 -4.61
C ALA A 207 -11.00 16.76 -5.44
N HIS A 208 -9.83 16.53 -4.85
CA HIS A 208 -8.73 15.75 -5.43
C HIS A 208 -8.26 14.68 -4.47
N SER A 209 -7.99 13.48 -4.96
CA SER A 209 -7.33 12.42 -4.21
C SER A 209 -6.34 11.68 -5.08
N ASP A 210 -5.18 11.32 -4.52
CA ASP A 210 -4.25 10.41 -5.17
C ASP A 210 -3.60 9.43 -4.19
N VAL A 211 -3.12 8.32 -4.73
CA VAL A 211 -2.40 7.28 -4.02
C VAL A 211 -1.23 6.83 -4.86
N ASN A 212 -0.06 6.76 -4.24
CA ASN A 212 1.10 6.04 -4.73
C ASN A 212 1.45 4.95 -3.72
N PHE A 213 1.22 3.69 -4.08
CA PHE A 213 1.39 2.56 -3.18
C PHE A 213 2.02 1.36 -3.87
N THR A 214 3.13 0.92 -3.33
CA THR A 214 3.84 -0.32 -3.68
C THR A 214 4.02 -1.18 -2.45
N LEU A 215 3.77 -2.48 -2.57
CA LEU A 215 4.11 -3.41 -1.50
C LEU A 215 5.63 -3.43 -1.33
N ALA A 216 6.10 -3.39 -0.08
CA ALA A 216 7.50 -3.65 0.19
C ALA A 216 7.86 -5.04 -0.39
N PRO A 217 9.01 -5.19 -1.07
CA PRO A 217 9.46 -6.49 -1.50
C PRO A 217 9.53 -7.41 -0.28
N THR A 218 8.96 -8.61 -0.39
CA THR A 218 9.16 -9.63 0.64
C THR A 218 10.67 -9.83 0.79
N PRO A 219 11.24 -9.70 1.99
CA PRO A 219 12.67 -9.88 2.17
C PRO A 219 13.04 -11.24 1.61
N THR A 220 13.95 -11.26 0.64
CA THR A 220 14.55 -12.51 0.19
C THR A 220 15.29 -13.08 1.39
N PRO A 221 15.03 -14.33 1.82
CA PRO A 221 15.75 -14.94 2.92
C PRO A 221 17.25 -14.80 2.67
N ALA A 222 17.98 -14.30 3.66
CA ALA A 222 19.43 -14.25 3.58
C ALA A 222 19.95 -15.69 3.35
N PRO A 223 21.02 -15.89 2.56
CA PRO A 223 21.62 -17.19 2.39
C PRO A 223 21.95 -17.77 3.77
N VAL A 224 21.41 -18.92 4.10
CA VAL A 224 21.69 -19.58 5.38
C VAL A 224 23.07 -20.21 5.29
N THR A 225 23.98 -19.76 6.11
CA THR A 225 25.32 -20.36 6.23
C THR A 225 25.40 -21.45 7.30
N GLY A 226 24.37 -21.54 8.16
CA GLY A 226 24.31 -22.47 9.29
C GLY A 226 23.38 -23.66 9.06
N PHE A 227 23.40 -24.60 9.97
CA PHE A 227 22.50 -25.74 10.02
C PHE A 227 21.90 -25.90 11.43
N MET A 228 20.66 -26.39 11.50
CA MET A 228 19.94 -26.55 12.76
C MET A 228 20.04 -28.00 13.24
N THR A 229 20.37 -28.18 14.51
CA THR A 229 20.31 -29.49 15.19
C THR A 229 19.57 -29.35 16.51
N GLY A 230 19.11 -30.47 17.02
CA GLY A 230 18.52 -30.52 18.34
C GLY A 230 17.27 -31.36 18.42
N GLY A 231 16.58 -31.21 19.51
CA GLY A 231 15.33 -31.90 19.75
C GLY A 231 14.70 -31.46 21.04
N GLY A 232 13.44 -31.77 21.18
CA GLY A 232 12.70 -31.25 22.32
C GLY A 232 11.31 -31.84 22.49
N ARG A 233 10.61 -31.21 23.38
CA ARG A 233 9.25 -31.54 23.72
C ARG A 233 8.39 -30.28 23.67
N LEU A 234 7.22 -30.40 23.07
CA LEU A 234 6.13 -29.40 23.09
C LEU A 234 5.00 -29.92 23.99
N GLY A 235 4.19 -28.99 24.48
CA GLY A 235 3.01 -29.30 25.29
C GLY A 235 3.33 -29.72 26.71
N THR A 236 2.29 -30.04 27.47
CA THR A 236 2.38 -30.43 28.88
C THR A 236 1.36 -31.52 29.22
N GLY A 237 1.60 -32.23 30.35
CA GLY A 237 0.69 -33.26 30.83
C GLY A 237 0.57 -34.45 29.89
N ARG A 238 -0.66 -34.70 29.38
CA ARG A 238 -0.96 -35.79 28.44
C ARG A 238 -0.92 -35.36 26.96
N THR A 239 -0.91 -34.07 26.71
CA THR A 239 -0.85 -33.48 25.36
C THR A 239 0.59 -33.03 25.08
N ILE A 240 1.45 -33.99 24.76
CA ILE A 240 2.84 -33.74 24.48
C ILE A 240 3.23 -34.30 23.11
N ALA A 241 4.14 -33.59 22.46
CA ALA A 241 4.90 -34.12 21.32
C ALA A 241 6.38 -34.03 21.60
N THR A 242 7.12 -34.95 20.97
CA THR A 242 8.59 -34.99 21.02
C THR A 242 9.13 -34.95 19.60
N PHE A 243 10.28 -34.33 19.42
CA PHE A 243 10.94 -34.27 18.13
C PHE A 243 12.46 -34.32 18.26
N GLY A 244 13.13 -34.71 17.17
CA GLY A 244 14.55 -34.59 16.95
C GLY A 244 14.81 -34.21 15.51
N LEU A 245 15.78 -33.33 15.29
CA LEU A 245 16.12 -32.89 13.96
C LEU A 245 17.61 -32.62 13.76
N ASN A 246 18.01 -32.78 12.49
CA ASN A 246 19.26 -32.29 11.94
C ASN A 246 18.91 -31.83 10.50
N ALA A 247 18.92 -30.53 10.26
CA ALA A 247 18.51 -29.95 8.98
C ALA A 247 19.59 -28.99 8.45
N ARG A 248 19.96 -29.13 7.19
CA ARG A 248 21.07 -28.42 6.55
C ARG A 248 20.66 -27.75 5.26
N PRO A 249 21.33 -26.64 4.84
CA PRO A 249 21.10 -25.98 3.55
C PRO A 249 21.33 -26.88 2.33
N SER A 250 22.13 -27.94 2.46
CA SER A 250 22.34 -28.96 1.42
C SER A 250 21.15 -29.91 1.24
N PHE A 251 20.08 -29.71 2.00
CA PHE A 251 18.91 -30.59 2.10
C PHE A 251 19.25 -31.98 2.67
N ASP A 252 20.44 -32.14 3.26
CA ASP A 252 20.80 -33.30 4.06
C ASP A 252 20.22 -33.12 5.46
N GLY A 253 19.59 -34.16 5.95
CA GLY A 253 19.10 -34.13 7.31
C GLY A 253 17.93 -35.05 7.56
N HIS A 254 17.50 -35.08 8.80
CA HIS A 254 16.44 -35.92 9.28
C HIS A 254 15.56 -35.15 10.27
N LEU A 255 14.26 -35.43 10.24
CA LEU A 255 13.30 -35.03 11.25
C LEU A 255 12.52 -36.26 11.70
N GLN A 256 12.41 -36.44 13.01
CA GLN A 256 11.41 -37.30 13.63
C GLN A 256 10.53 -36.43 14.53
N TYR A 257 9.21 -36.62 14.43
CA TYR A 257 8.25 -35.93 15.28
C TYR A 257 7.13 -36.89 15.69
N ILE A 258 6.85 -36.96 16.98
CA ILE A 258 5.82 -37.85 17.53
C ILE A 258 4.86 -37.03 18.39
N ASP A 259 3.59 -36.96 17.98
CA ASP A 259 2.52 -36.48 18.84
C ASP A 259 1.90 -37.65 19.59
N HIS A 260 2.22 -37.77 20.86
CA HIS A 260 1.81 -38.89 21.70
C HIS A 260 0.28 -38.89 21.99
N ALA A 261 -0.35 -37.73 21.97
CA ALA A 261 -1.80 -37.60 22.22
C ALA A 261 -2.62 -38.03 21.01
N GLN A 262 -2.15 -37.72 19.81
CA GLN A 262 -2.84 -38.06 18.55
C GLN A 262 -2.33 -39.36 17.91
N GLY A 263 -1.30 -39.97 18.45
CA GLY A 263 -0.68 -41.19 17.89
C GLY A 263 -0.08 -40.92 16.51
N LEU A 264 0.46 -39.72 16.29
CA LEU A 264 1.08 -39.31 15.04
C LEU A 264 2.58 -39.52 15.12
N ASP A 265 3.13 -40.41 14.30
CA ASP A 265 4.56 -40.69 14.19
C ASP A 265 5.05 -40.30 12.79
N VAL A 266 5.90 -39.26 12.71
CA VAL A 266 6.43 -38.66 11.48
C VAL A 266 7.90 -38.89 11.36
N HIS A 267 8.34 -39.54 10.30
CA HIS A 267 9.72 -39.72 9.92
C HIS A 267 10.00 -39.09 8.57
N SER A 268 10.89 -38.08 8.50
CA SER A 268 11.29 -37.53 7.22
C SER A 268 11.93 -38.59 6.32
N THR A 269 11.61 -38.56 5.04
CA THR A 269 12.24 -39.39 3.99
C THR A 269 13.21 -38.57 3.14
N GLY A 270 13.19 -37.27 3.25
CA GLY A 270 14.10 -36.33 2.62
C GLY A 270 13.68 -34.88 2.89
N LEU A 271 14.64 -33.95 2.88
CA LEU A 271 14.40 -32.53 2.91
C LEU A 271 14.30 -32.02 1.47
N THR A 272 13.43 -31.03 1.21
CA THR A 272 13.21 -30.42 -0.11
C THR A 272 13.45 -28.94 -0.12
N ASP A 273 13.46 -28.29 1.05
CA ASP A 273 13.67 -26.86 1.21
C ASP A 273 14.30 -26.54 2.56
N TYR A 274 15.11 -25.47 2.62
CA TYR A 274 15.74 -24.98 3.84
C TYR A 274 16.06 -23.50 3.68
N ALA A 275 15.58 -22.66 4.58
CA ALA A 275 15.81 -21.22 4.57
C ALA A 275 15.94 -20.63 5.98
N SER A 276 16.65 -19.51 6.12
CA SER A 276 16.65 -18.71 7.36
C SER A 276 15.42 -17.82 7.39
N LEU A 277 14.81 -17.70 8.57
CA LEU A 277 13.83 -16.66 8.86
C LEU A 277 14.48 -15.36 9.38
N GLY A 278 15.82 -15.34 9.46
CA GLY A 278 16.61 -14.29 10.10
C GLY A 278 16.95 -14.60 11.56
N GLY A 279 18.02 -13.99 12.07
CA GLY A 279 18.52 -14.24 13.42
C GLY A 279 18.93 -15.71 13.62
N THR A 280 18.34 -16.37 14.59
CA THR A 280 18.60 -17.75 15.01
C THR A 280 17.56 -18.75 14.54
N CYS A 281 16.69 -18.38 13.61
CA CYS A 281 15.55 -19.17 13.19
C CYS A 281 15.69 -19.72 11.78
N VAL A 282 15.24 -20.96 11.57
CA VAL A 282 15.16 -21.62 10.26
C VAL A 282 13.77 -22.17 9.99
N ILE A 283 13.45 -22.30 8.72
CA ILE A 283 12.28 -22.99 8.15
C ILE A 283 12.79 -24.08 7.21
N PHE A 284 12.17 -25.23 7.20
CA PHE A 284 12.50 -26.29 6.25
C PHE A 284 11.31 -27.21 5.98
N SER A 285 11.31 -27.84 4.82
CA SER A 285 10.24 -28.72 4.38
C SER A 285 10.81 -30.03 3.84
N GLY A 286 9.94 -31.02 3.72
CA GLY A 286 10.36 -32.29 3.15
C GLY A 286 9.21 -33.26 2.98
N THR A 287 9.58 -34.48 2.51
CA THR A 287 8.71 -35.61 2.42
C THR A 287 8.84 -36.49 3.66
N ALA A 288 7.77 -37.15 4.04
CA ALA A 288 7.74 -37.97 5.24
C ALA A 288 6.90 -39.25 5.05
N ARG A 289 7.24 -40.21 5.93
CA ARG A 289 6.39 -41.34 6.26
C ARG A 289 5.65 -41.02 7.56
N VAL A 290 4.34 -41.17 7.56
CA VAL A 290 3.50 -40.96 8.74
C VAL A 290 2.82 -42.28 9.09
N ASN A 291 2.99 -42.73 10.35
CA ASN A 291 2.45 -44.01 10.83
C ASN A 291 2.72 -45.15 9.85
N ASN A 292 3.99 -45.27 9.39
CA ASN A 292 4.45 -46.22 8.38
C ASN A 292 3.84 -46.11 6.96
N THR A 293 3.17 -45.02 6.63
CA THR A 293 2.64 -44.76 5.29
C THR A 293 3.43 -43.63 4.65
N ASP A 294 3.93 -43.82 3.43
CA ASP A 294 4.66 -42.84 2.66
C ASP A 294 3.71 -41.81 1.97
N GLY A 295 4.27 -40.73 1.45
CA GLY A 295 3.55 -39.79 0.59
C GLY A 295 3.05 -38.52 1.31
N TYR A 296 3.51 -38.26 2.51
CA TYR A 296 3.19 -37.04 3.25
C TYR A 296 4.26 -35.95 3.05
N HIS A 297 3.84 -34.71 3.24
CA HIS A 297 4.72 -33.55 3.22
C HIS A 297 4.63 -32.80 4.54
N PHE A 298 5.78 -32.53 5.12
CA PHE A 298 5.88 -31.70 6.32
C PHE A 298 6.51 -30.35 6.02
N THR A 299 6.17 -29.38 6.83
CA THR A 299 6.84 -28.07 6.89
C THR A 299 7.09 -27.73 8.35
N VAL A 300 8.36 -27.58 8.72
CA VAL A 300 8.75 -26.92 9.97
C VAL A 300 8.67 -25.42 9.70
N ARG A 301 7.67 -24.77 10.30
CA ARG A 301 7.36 -23.35 10.09
C ARG A 301 8.30 -22.43 10.85
N GLN A 302 8.87 -22.96 11.94
CA GLN A 302 9.95 -22.32 12.70
C GLN A 302 10.69 -23.37 13.51
N ALA A 303 12.02 -23.27 13.54
CA ALA A 303 12.92 -23.87 14.51
C ALA A 303 13.92 -22.79 14.90
N CYS A 304 13.86 -22.33 16.14
CA CYS A 304 14.63 -21.16 16.60
C CYS A 304 15.46 -21.52 17.83
N ASP A 305 16.76 -21.24 17.77
CA ASP A 305 17.70 -21.21 18.88
C ASP A 305 17.70 -19.79 19.49
N ASN A 306 16.87 -19.56 20.49
CA ASN A 306 16.67 -18.21 21.03
C ASN A 306 17.53 -17.91 22.26
N ALA A 307 17.78 -18.90 23.10
CA ALA A 307 18.65 -18.74 24.28
C ALA A 307 18.98 -20.11 24.95
N GLU A 308 20.05 -20.13 25.74
CA GLU A 308 20.45 -21.28 26.57
C GLU A 308 20.03 -21.11 28.04
N PRO A 309 19.41 -22.10 28.67
CA PRO A 309 18.95 -23.38 28.11
C PRO A 309 17.71 -23.19 27.23
N GLY A 310 17.54 -24.00 26.16
CA GLY A 310 16.43 -23.84 25.19
C GLY A 310 15.03 -23.99 25.75
N VAL A 311 14.87 -24.61 26.93
CA VAL A 311 13.55 -24.76 27.57
C VAL A 311 12.94 -23.41 27.93
N GLY A 312 11.74 -23.15 27.38
CA GLY A 312 11.00 -21.90 27.55
C GLY A 312 11.46 -20.77 26.63
N HIS A 313 12.54 -20.95 25.89
CA HIS A 313 13.14 -19.94 25.01
C HIS A 313 13.10 -20.37 23.53
N ASP A 314 13.61 -21.56 23.23
CA ASP A 314 13.59 -22.08 21.88
C ASP A 314 12.17 -22.39 21.42
N THR A 315 11.95 -22.28 20.12
CA THR A 315 10.62 -22.51 19.56
C THR A 315 10.67 -23.47 18.37
N PHE A 316 9.63 -24.30 18.27
CA PHE A 316 9.45 -25.26 17.19
C PHE A 316 7.98 -25.35 16.79
N GLU A 317 7.72 -25.37 15.49
CA GLU A 317 6.37 -25.59 14.94
C GLU A 317 6.46 -26.42 13.66
N ILE A 318 5.64 -27.47 13.56
CA ILE A 318 5.52 -28.33 12.38
C ILE A 318 4.08 -28.43 11.91
N SER A 319 3.89 -28.57 10.61
CA SER A 319 2.61 -28.92 9.98
C SER A 319 2.77 -30.06 9.00
N ILE A 320 1.70 -30.92 8.87
CA ILE A 320 1.61 -31.99 7.89
C ILE A 320 0.40 -31.69 7.00
N ARG A 321 0.68 -31.38 5.73
CA ARG A 321 -0.31 -30.84 4.80
C ARG A 321 -1.50 -31.78 4.57
N GLU A 322 -1.24 -33.05 4.29
CA GLU A 322 -2.25 -34.04 3.93
C GLU A 322 -3.19 -34.40 5.09
N LEU A 323 -2.77 -34.11 6.33
CA LEU A 323 -3.56 -34.35 7.54
C LEU A 323 -4.22 -33.07 8.08
N SER A 324 -3.95 -31.90 7.48
CA SER A 324 -4.29 -30.59 8.05
C SER A 324 -3.83 -30.45 9.51
N TYR A 325 -2.69 -31.10 9.84
CA TYR A 325 -2.13 -31.11 11.17
C TYR A 325 -1.22 -29.90 11.40
N SER A 326 -1.27 -29.33 12.60
CA SER A 326 -0.31 -28.35 13.09
C SER A 326 -0.01 -28.61 14.57
N SER A 327 1.27 -28.48 14.94
CA SER A 327 1.68 -28.55 16.35
C SER A 327 1.41 -27.27 17.15
N GLN A 328 0.81 -26.26 16.53
CA GLN A 328 0.54 -24.97 17.16
C GLN A 328 -0.33 -25.07 18.41
N ASP A 329 -1.25 -26.02 18.44
CA ASP A 329 -2.14 -26.26 19.60
C ASP A 329 -1.39 -26.76 20.85
N LEU A 330 -0.15 -27.27 20.69
CA LEU A 330 0.73 -27.67 21.78
C LEU A 330 1.58 -26.51 22.32
N GLY A 331 1.51 -25.33 21.67
CA GLY A 331 2.41 -24.20 21.88
C GLY A 331 3.71 -24.36 21.12
N THR A 332 4.42 -23.26 20.89
CA THR A 332 5.67 -23.26 20.11
C THR A 332 6.92 -23.31 20.98
N ALA A 333 6.88 -22.81 22.22
CA ALA A 333 8.02 -22.83 23.12
C ALA A 333 8.31 -24.25 23.63
N LEU A 334 9.60 -24.62 23.64
CA LEU A 334 10.03 -25.94 24.16
C LEU A 334 9.73 -26.09 25.65
N THR A 335 9.09 -27.19 26.02
CA THR A 335 8.87 -27.59 27.42
C THR A 335 9.95 -28.57 27.91
N GLY A 336 10.89 -28.94 27.04
CA GLY A 336 12.06 -29.76 27.30
C GLY A 336 12.95 -29.83 26.07
N GLY A 337 14.27 -29.95 26.25
CA GLY A 337 15.22 -30.05 25.14
C GLY A 337 15.88 -28.73 24.75
N ASN A 338 16.54 -28.71 23.60
CA ASN A 338 17.31 -27.59 23.07
C ASN A 338 17.42 -27.68 21.54
N LEU A 339 17.35 -26.53 20.88
CA LEU A 339 17.72 -26.34 19.48
C LEU A 339 19.04 -25.57 19.41
N GLN A 340 19.85 -25.83 18.39
CA GLN A 340 21.13 -25.16 18.21
C GLN A 340 21.39 -24.87 16.73
N LEU A 341 21.59 -23.60 16.42
CA LEU A 341 22.04 -23.14 15.12
C LEU A 341 23.57 -23.06 15.10
N HIS A 342 24.21 -23.77 14.15
CA HIS A 342 25.67 -23.85 14.01
C HIS A 342 26.18 -23.00 12.87
#